data_25b6a61f261531271b477e0e2257356c
#
_entry.id   25b6a61f261531271b477e0e2257356c
#
_cell.length_a   1.000
_cell.length_b   1.000
_cell.length_c   1.000
_cell.angle_alpha   90.00
_cell.angle_beta   90.00
_cell.angle_gamma   90.00
#
_symmetry.space_group_name_H-M   'P 1'
#
loop_
_entity.id
_entity.type
_entity.pdbx_description
1 polymer ?
#
loop_
_entity_poly.entity_id
_entity_poly.type
_entity_poly.pdbx_seq_one_letter_code
_entity_poly.pdbx_strand_id
1 'polypeptide(L)'
;QWLFVGFIHGVMNTDNMAISGETIDYGPCAFMDHYDPATVFSSIDTRGRYAYGNQPRIAQWNLARLAETLLQLIDADGKRAIARATEVVNAFSEQYERHWLKGMRAKLGLVSEEEADLNLATGFLAAMEGKKVDYTLAFRYLADAALGRGEPIRALFADPSAYDLWNGYWRARLSREAVSPSLRAQAMRRANPGFIPRNHRVEEALSAAVEEGDYAPFETLLKNLARPFDDQPELAAYAEPPPEGQSHYRTF
;
A
#
# COMPACT_ATOMS: atom_id res chain seq x y z
N GLN A 1 7.05 0.85 -2.14
CA GLN A 1 5.91 1.30 -2.95
C GLN A 1 4.67 0.43 -2.68
N TRP A 2 4.79 -0.91 -2.66
CA TRP A 2 3.65 -1.82 -2.48
C TRP A 2 2.73 -1.45 -1.31
N LEU A 3 3.32 -1.16 -0.14
CA LEU A 3 2.53 -0.81 1.05
C LEU A 3 1.76 0.51 0.90
N PHE A 4 2.19 1.41 0.02
CA PHE A 4 1.49 2.69 -0.17
C PHE A 4 0.21 2.58 -1.01
N VAL A 5 0.06 1.49 -1.76
CA VAL A 5 -1.08 1.24 -2.64
C VAL A 5 -1.89 0.00 -2.27
N GLY A 6 -1.57 -0.65 -1.15
CA GLY A 6 -2.28 -1.85 -0.72
C GLY A 6 -1.93 -3.12 -1.50
N PHE A 7 -0.81 -3.14 -2.24
CA PHE A 7 -0.40 -4.29 -3.02
C PHE A 7 0.19 -5.39 -2.15
N ILE A 8 -0.24 -6.62 -2.40
CA ILE A 8 0.25 -7.84 -1.75
C ILE A 8 0.76 -8.77 -2.84
N HIS A 9 2.06 -9.09 -2.81
CA HIS A 9 2.69 -9.94 -3.82
C HIS A 9 2.21 -11.40 -3.73
N GLY A 10 1.99 -11.88 -2.52
CA GLY A 10 1.46 -13.22 -2.25
C GLY A 10 2.49 -14.33 -2.15
N VAL A 11 3.63 -14.27 -2.88
CA VAL A 11 4.75 -15.23 -2.78
C VAL A 11 6.08 -14.51 -2.92
N MET A 12 6.65 -14.07 -1.82
CA MET A 12 7.95 -13.37 -1.77
C MET A 12 9.09 -14.35 -1.43
N ASN A 13 9.22 -15.41 -2.22
CA ASN A 13 10.40 -16.27 -2.17
C ASN A 13 11.63 -15.51 -2.67
N THR A 14 12.83 -16.06 -2.45
CA THR A 14 14.09 -15.45 -2.88
C THR A 14 14.21 -15.30 -4.40
N ASP A 15 13.59 -16.19 -5.16
CA ASP A 15 13.49 -16.17 -6.62
C ASP A 15 12.49 -15.14 -7.18
N ASN A 16 11.59 -14.63 -6.31
CA ASN A 16 10.57 -13.65 -6.67
C ASN A 16 10.94 -12.22 -6.23
N MET A 17 12.20 -11.97 -5.92
CA MET A 17 12.69 -10.62 -5.60
C MET A 17 13.90 -10.26 -6.45
N ALA A 18 13.71 -9.27 -7.32
CA ALA A 18 14.79 -8.73 -8.15
C ALA A 18 15.64 -7.71 -7.38
N ILE A 19 16.97 -7.79 -7.52
CA ILE A 19 17.91 -6.82 -6.92
C ILE A 19 17.77 -5.42 -7.54
N SER A 20 17.16 -5.32 -8.73
CA SER A 20 16.81 -4.05 -9.38
C SER A 20 15.68 -3.31 -8.68
N GLY A 21 14.94 -3.98 -7.76
CA GLY A 21 13.78 -3.42 -7.09
C GLY A 21 12.49 -3.42 -7.93
N GLU A 22 12.52 -4.05 -9.11
CA GLU A 22 11.33 -4.24 -9.94
C GLU A 22 10.48 -5.38 -9.40
N THR A 23 9.16 -5.26 -9.55
CA THR A 23 8.23 -6.35 -9.21
C THR A 23 8.25 -7.39 -10.32
N ILE A 24 8.40 -8.66 -9.95
CA ILE A 24 8.39 -9.80 -10.86
C ILE A 24 7.43 -10.87 -10.32
N ASP A 25 7.06 -11.82 -11.16
CA ASP A 25 6.19 -12.97 -10.81
C ASP A 25 4.85 -12.56 -10.16
N TYR A 26 4.01 -11.92 -10.95
CA TYR A 26 2.71 -11.39 -10.53
C TYR A 26 1.62 -12.45 -10.31
N GLY A 27 1.97 -13.73 -10.14
CA GLY A 27 1.01 -14.84 -10.02
C GLY A 27 -0.09 -14.62 -8.98
N PRO A 28 0.17 -14.79 -7.68
CA PRO A 28 -0.86 -14.70 -6.64
C PRO A 28 -1.04 -13.28 -6.08
N CYS A 29 -0.65 -12.24 -6.82
CA CYS A 29 -0.74 -10.87 -6.32
C CYS A 29 -2.17 -10.33 -6.38
N ALA A 30 -2.50 -9.45 -5.44
CA ALA A 30 -3.74 -8.70 -5.43
C ALA A 30 -3.60 -7.41 -4.64
N PHE A 31 -4.61 -6.53 -4.73
CA PHE A 31 -4.68 -5.28 -3.98
C PHE A 31 -5.70 -5.39 -2.86
N MET A 32 -5.33 -4.88 -1.69
CA MET A 32 -6.17 -4.87 -0.50
C MET A 32 -7.29 -3.83 -0.65
N ASP A 33 -8.54 -4.25 -0.43
CA ASP A 33 -9.67 -3.33 -0.36
C ASP A 33 -9.76 -2.70 1.04
N HIS A 34 -10.13 -3.47 2.04
CA HIS A 34 -10.19 -3.00 3.44
C HIS A 34 -8.82 -3.09 4.09
N TYR A 35 -8.44 -2.07 4.85
CA TYR A 35 -7.17 -2.10 5.58
C TYR A 35 -7.16 -3.18 6.67
N ASP A 36 -6.30 -4.15 6.48
CA ASP A 36 -5.94 -5.16 7.47
C ASP A 36 -4.49 -5.62 7.22
N PRO A 37 -3.55 -5.40 8.16
CA PRO A 37 -2.16 -5.82 8.00
C PRO A 37 -2.00 -7.35 7.89
N ALA A 38 -2.99 -8.13 8.31
CA ALA A 38 -3.01 -9.59 8.20
C ALA A 38 -3.58 -10.11 6.87
N THR A 39 -3.97 -9.23 5.94
CA THR A 39 -4.55 -9.63 4.65
C THR A 39 -3.60 -10.52 3.85
N VAL A 40 -4.12 -11.67 3.40
CA VAL A 40 -3.46 -12.68 2.55
C VAL A 40 -4.37 -13.02 1.39
N PHE A 41 -3.84 -13.04 0.17
CA PHE A 41 -4.58 -13.48 -1.01
C PHE A 41 -4.17 -14.87 -1.49
N SER A 42 -2.87 -15.18 -1.46
CA SER A 42 -2.36 -16.47 -1.91
C SER A 42 -2.99 -17.65 -1.14
N SER A 43 -3.62 -18.58 -1.87
CA SER A 43 -4.29 -19.74 -1.28
C SER A 43 -3.33 -20.71 -0.59
N ILE A 44 -2.05 -20.70 -0.98
CA ILE A 44 -1.00 -21.54 -0.38
C ILE A 44 -0.38 -20.94 0.87
N ASP A 45 -0.55 -19.64 1.11
CA ASP A 45 -0.01 -18.97 2.29
C ASP A 45 -0.96 -19.12 3.50
N THR A 46 -1.06 -20.30 4.03
CA THR A 46 -1.94 -20.63 5.16
C THR A 46 -1.53 -20.00 6.49
N ARG A 47 -0.29 -19.48 6.59
CA ARG A 47 0.26 -18.92 7.83
C ARG A 47 0.46 -17.40 7.77
N GLY A 48 0.09 -16.76 6.69
CA GLY A 48 0.27 -15.31 6.51
C GLY A 48 1.74 -14.88 6.42
N ARG A 49 2.62 -15.77 5.94
CA ARG A 49 4.04 -15.44 5.75
C ARG A 49 4.21 -14.20 4.89
N TYR A 50 3.39 -14.06 3.87
CA TYR A 50 3.41 -12.98 2.89
C TYR A 50 2.23 -12.01 3.05
N ALA A 51 1.61 -11.97 4.26
CA ALA A 51 0.59 -10.99 4.56
C ALA A 51 1.09 -9.56 4.29
N TYR A 52 0.17 -8.64 4.01
CA TYR A 52 0.50 -7.24 3.71
C TYR A 52 1.52 -6.62 4.68
N GLY A 53 1.29 -6.74 5.99
CA GLY A 53 2.17 -6.18 7.01
C GLY A 53 3.50 -6.93 7.18
N ASN A 54 3.61 -8.17 6.67
CA ASN A 54 4.85 -8.96 6.77
C ASN A 54 5.82 -8.71 5.61
N GLN A 55 5.41 -8.06 4.54
CA GLN A 55 6.23 -7.89 3.33
C GLN A 55 7.60 -7.26 3.60
N PRO A 56 7.75 -6.22 4.44
CA PRO A 56 9.07 -5.67 4.75
C PRO A 56 10.00 -6.65 5.45
N ARG A 57 9.45 -7.44 6.39
CA ARG A 57 10.21 -8.46 7.12
C ARG A 57 10.71 -9.58 6.19
N ILE A 58 9.87 -9.98 5.23
CA ILE A 58 10.25 -10.99 4.24
C ILE A 58 11.28 -10.43 3.27
N ALA A 59 11.18 -9.15 2.87
CA ALA A 59 12.21 -8.49 2.07
C ALA A 59 13.58 -8.51 2.79
N GLN A 60 13.63 -8.18 4.08
CA GLN A 60 14.86 -8.27 4.87
C GLN A 60 15.40 -9.70 4.96
N TRP A 61 14.51 -10.68 5.13
CA TRP A 61 14.91 -12.09 5.15
C TRP A 61 15.52 -12.52 3.81
N ASN A 62 14.95 -12.11 2.68
CA ASN A 62 15.50 -12.40 1.35
C ASN A 62 16.87 -11.74 1.15
N LEU A 63 17.06 -10.50 1.61
CA LEU A 63 18.37 -9.84 1.58
C LEU A 63 19.41 -10.59 2.43
N ALA A 64 19.00 -11.17 3.58
CA ALA A 64 19.88 -12.01 4.36
C ALA A 64 20.29 -13.29 3.59
N ARG A 65 19.34 -13.93 2.87
CA ARG A 65 19.67 -15.11 2.01
C ARG A 65 20.62 -14.73 0.88
N LEU A 66 20.43 -13.57 0.25
CA LEU A 66 21.37 -13.07 -0.76
C LEU A 66 22.76 -12.82 -0.15
N ALA A 67 22.82 -12.15 1.00
CA ALA A 67 24.08 -11.84 1.66
C ALA A 67 24.91 -13.08 1.99
N GLU A 68 24.25 -14.19 2.40
CA GLU A 68 24.91 -15.47 2.64
C GLU A 68 25.63 -16.02 1.39
N THR A 69 25.07 -15.82 0.21
CA THR A 69 25.70 -16.27 -1.04
C THR A 69 26.89 -15.42 -1.45
N LEU A 70 26.98 -14.19 -0.93
CA LEU A 70 28.01 -13.22 -1.28
C LEU A 70 29.20 -13.18 -0.28
N LEU A 71 29.17 -13.96 0.81
CA LEU A 71 30.18 -13.87 1.87
C LEU A 71 31.62 -13.94 1.37
N GLN A 72 31.92 -14.83 0.43
CA GLN A 72 33.28 -14.99 -0.13
C GLN A 72 33.74 -13.78 -0.98
N LEU A 73 32.78 -12.99 -1.49
CA LEU A 73 33.05 -11.77 -2.24
C LEU A 73 33.18 -10.54 -1.32
N ILE A 74 32.60 -10.59 -0.13
CA ILE A 74 32.61 -9.49 0.86
C ILE A 74 33.97 -9.37 1.53
N ASP A 75 34.54 -10.50 2.01
CA ASP A 75 35.86 -10.53 2.64
C ASP A 75 36.45 -11.96 2.59
N ALA A 76 37.78 -12.07 2.44
CA ALA A 76 38.47 -13.36 2.51
C ALA A 76 38.41 -14.00 3.92
N ASP A 77 38.29 -13.20 4.99
CA ASP A 77 38.05 -13.67 6.34
C ASP A 77 36.56 -13.87 6.56
N GLY A 78 36.10 -15.10 6.71
CA GLY A 78 34.69 -15.45 6.86
C GLY A 78 34.02 -14.77 8.05
N LYS A 79 34.73 -14.52 9.17
CA LYS A 79 34.16 -13.83 10.34
C LYS A 79 33.91 -12.35 10.01
N ARG A 80 34.84 -11.70 9.33
CA ARG A 80 34.65 -10.31 8.90
C ARG A 80 33.57 -10.20 7.83
N ALA A 81 33.50 -11.14 6.90
CA ALA A 81 32.45 -11.20 5.88
C ALA A 81 31.07 -11.27 6.53
N ILE A 82 30.86 -12.18 7.51
CA ILE A 82 29.59 -12.30 8.24
C ILE A 82 29.27 -11.02 9.01
N ALA A 83 30.23 -10.44 9.73
CA ALA A 83 30.00 -9.23 10.51
C ALA A 83 29.52 -8.06 9.60
N ARG A 84 30.22 -7.83 8.47
CA ARG A 84 29.87 -6.78 7.50
C ARG A 84 28.51 -7.03 6.82
N ALA A 85 28.24 -8.26 6.41
CA ALA A 85 26.94 -8.64 5.83
C ALA A 85 25.80 -8.42 6.82
N THR A 86 25.98 -8.81 8.09
CA THR A 86 24.98 -8.64 9.16
C THR A 86 24.71 -7.16 9.43
N GLU A 87 25.74 -6.32 9.48
CA GLU A 87 25.57 -4.87 9.65
C GLU A 87 24.69 -4.26 8.55
N VAL A 88 24.97 -4.60 7.28
CA VAL A 88 24.20 -4.08 6.13
C VAL A 88 22.76 -4.58 6.15
N VAL A 89 22.54 -5.87 6.44
CA VAL A 89 21.17 -6.45 6.53
C VAL A 89 20.39 -5.84 7.69
N ASN A 90 21.02 -5.60 8.83
CA ASN A 90 20.34 -4.97 9.97
C ASN A 90 19.99 -3.50 9.72
N ALA A 91 20.77 -2.77 8.93
CA ALA A 91 20.46 -1.40 8.54
C ALA A 91 19.19 -1.28 7.65
N PHE A 92 18.70 -2.39 7.11
CA PHE A 92 17.48 -2.41 6.29
C PHE A 92 16.27 -1.86 7.05
N SER A 93 16.06 -2.26 8.29
CA SER A 93 14.87 -1.85 9.08
C SER A 93 14.81 -0.34 9.24
N GLU A 94 15.93 0.29 9.63
CA GLU A 94 15.99 1.75 9.78
C GLU A 94 15.77 2.48 8.43
N GLN A 95 16.39 1.96 7.36
CA GLN A 95 16.20 2.52 6.02
C GLN A 95 14.74 2.39 5.58
N TYR A 96 14.13 1.22 5.79
CA TYR A 96 12.73 0.97 5.48
C TYR A 96 11.83 1.95 6.24
N GLU A 97 11.96 2.07 7.55
CA GLU A 97 11.14 2.97 8.39
C GLU A 97 11.25 4.43 7.93
N ARG A 98 12.44 4.89 7.62
CA ARG A 98 12.68 6.25 7.10
C ARG A 98 11.96 6.47 5.77
N HIS A 99 12.08 5.52 4.82
CA HIS A 99 11.41 5.61 3.53
C HIS A 99 9.89 5.47 3.64
N TRP A 100 9.43 4.59 4.52
CA TRP A 100 8.02 4.41 4.78
C TRP A 100 7.40 5.68 5.38
N LEU A 101 8.04 6.26 6.39
CA LEU A 101 7.53 7.50 7.02
C LEU A 101 7.54 8.66 6.02
N LYS A 102 8.57 8.79 5.18
CA LYS A 102 8.60 9.78 4.09
C LYS A 102 7.42 9.62 3.14
N GLY A 103 7.10 8.39 2.72
CA GLY A 103 5.95 8.12 1.86
C GLY A 103 4.62 8.39 2.56
N MET A 104 4.48 8.02 3.83
CA MET A 104 3.29 8.30 4.63
C MET A 104 3.08 9.81 4.82
N ARG A 105 4.13 10.60 5.05
CA ARG A 105 4.03 12.06 5.06
C ARG A 105 3.44 12.60 3.76
N ALA A 106 3.92 12.13 2.62
CA ALA A 106 3.37 12.55 1.32
C ALA A 106 1.88 12.18 1.18
N LYS A 107 1.49 10.96 1.59
CA LYS A 107 0.09 10.52 1.60
C LYS A 107 -0.80 11.37 2.51
N LEU A 108 -0.28 11.80 3.65
CA LEU A 108 -0.98 12.64 4.64
C LEU A 108 -0.88 14.14 4.33
N GLY A 109 -0.18 14.54 3.28
CA GLY A 109 -0.03 15.94 2.89
C GLY A 109 0.91 16.74 3.76
N LEU A 110 1.88 16.08 4.41
CA LEU A 110 2.92 16.71 5.22
C LEU A 110 4.15 17.03 4.35
N VAL A 111 4.67 18.24 4.43
CA VAL A 111 5.84 18.69 3.65
C VAL A 111 7.09 18.87 4.51
N SER A 112 6.92 19.17 5.80
CA SER A 112 8.00 19.19 6.79
C SER A 112 8.05 17.90 7.60
N GLU A 113 9.14 17.68 8.31
CA GLU A 113 9.33 16.51 9.15
C GLU A 113 9.21 16.88 10.63
N GLU A 114 8.36 16.17 11.36
CA GLU A 114 8.25 16.26 12.81
C GLU A 114 8.35 14.86 13.42
N GLU A 115 8.86 14.76 14.65
CA GLU A 115 9.03 13.49 15.38
C GLU A 115 7.67 12.78 15.58
N ALA A 116 6.61 13.53 15.80
CA ALA A 116 5.26 12.99 15.99
C ALA A 116 4.61 12.44 14.71
N ASP A 117 5.21 12.63 13.54
CA ASP A 117 4.60 12.19 12.26
C ASP A 117 4.45 10.67 12.18
N LEU A 118 5.33 9.91 12.83
CA LEU A 118 5.21 8.46 12.93
C LEU A 118 3.93 8.05 13.65
N ASN A 119 3.66 8.67 14.80
CA ASN A 119 2.43 8.40 15.56
C ASN A 119 1.18 8.82 14.80
N LEU A 120 1.26 9.90 14.03
CA LEU A 120 0.14 10.33 13.20
C LEU A 120 -0.13 9.33 12.07
N ALA A 121 0.90 8.85 11.38
CA ALA A 121 0.77 7.88 10.31
C ALA A 121 0.24 6.51 10.81
N THR A 122 0.83 5.98 11.87
CA THR A 122 0.39 4.71 12.48
C THR A 122 -0.99 4.83 13.12
N GLY A 123 -1.30 5.98 13.71
CA GLY A 123 -2.62 6.27 14.29
C GLY A 123 -3.74 6.25 13.24
N PHE A 124 -3.48 6.72 12.01
CA PHE A 124 -4.46 6.63 10.92
C PHE A 124 -4.71 5.18 10.51
N LEU A 125 -3.65 4.39 10.38
CA LEU A 125 -3.78 2.96 10.08
C LEU A 125 -4.54 2.22 11.19
N ALA A 126 -4.23 2.49 12.44
CA ALA A 126 -4.94 1.92 13.59
C ALA A 126 -6.42 2.32 13.65
N ALA A 127 -6.78 3.53 13.21
CA ALA A 127 -8.17 3.95 13.13
C ALA A 127 -8.98 3.15 12.08
N MET A 128 -8.33 2.62 11.05
CA MET A 128 -8.95 1.80 9.99
C MET A 128 -8.98 0.31 10.32
N GLU A 129 -7.99 -0.19 11.09
CA GLU A 129 -7.81 -1.62 11.37
C GLU A 129 -9.04 -2.23 12.04
N GLY A 130 -9.52 -3.36 11.50
CA GLY A 130 -10.70 -4.07 12.00
C GLY A 130 -12.05 -3.35 11.78
N LYS A 131 -12.06 -2.21 11.07
CA LYS A 131 -13.26 -1.40 10.82
C LYS A 131 -13.81 -1.52 9.40
N LYS A 132 -13.24 -2.39 8.56
CA LYS A 132 -13.61 -2.55 7.14
C LYS A 132 -13.53 -1.25 6.33
N VAL A 133 -12.61 -0.37 6.67
CA VAL A 133 -12.38 0.88 5.95
C VAL A 133 -11.56 0.62 4.70
N ASP A 134 -12.03 1.10 3.55
CA ASP A 134 -11.29 0.98 2.29
C ASP A 134 -9.97 1.76 2.34
N TYR A 135 -8.86 1.06 2.11
CA TYR A 135 -7.52 1.61 2.21
C TYR A 135 -7.26 2.71 1.18
N THR A 136 -7.60 2.44 -0.07
CA THR A 136 -7.35 3.36 -1.19
C THR A 136 -8.20 4.62 -1.08
N LEU A 137 -9.50 4.46 -0.86
CA LEU A 137 -10.43 5.58 -0.75
C LEU A 137 -10.17 6.42 0.50
N ALA A 138 -9.78 5.81 1.62
CA ALA A 138 -9.44 6.54 2.84
C ALA A 138 -8.32 7.55 2.58
N PHE A 139 -7.21 7.12 1.97
CA PHE A 139 -6.13 8.02 1.63
C PHE A 139 -6.50 9.01 0.51
N ARG A 140 -7.28 8.59 -0.49
CA ARG A 140 -7.73 9.48 -1.57
C ARG A 140 -8.59 10.61 -1.05
N TYR A 141 -9.56 10.31 -0.18
CA TYR A 141 -10.49 11.31 0.38
C TYR A 141 -9.86 12.21 1.43
N LEU A 142 -8.70 11.88 2.00
CA LEU A 142 -7.94 12.82 2.82
C LEU A 142 -7.57 14.10 2.04
N ALA A 143 -7.37 14.03 0.72
CA ALA A 143 -7.13 15.22 -0.09
C ALA A 143 -8.35 16.17 -0.09
N ASP A 144 -9.57 15.64 -0.11
CA ASP A 144 -10.79 16.42 0.02
C ASP A 144 -10.99 16.92 1.45
N ALA A 145 -10.67 16.10 2.43
CA ALA A 145 -10.66 16.53 3.82
C ALA A 145 -9.70 17.71 4.04
N ALA A 146 -8.52 17.72 3.43
CA ALA A 146 -7.58 18.85 3.51
C ALA A 146 -8.18 20.17 2.96
N LEU A 147 -9.15 20.08 2.05
CA LEU A 147 -9.93 21.21 1.52
C LEU A 147 -11.15 21.59 2.38
N GLY A 148 -11.36 20.93 3.51
CA GLY A 148 -12.53 21.13 4.36
C GLY A 148 -13.74 20.27 4.01
N ARG A 149 -13.63 19.38 3.04
CA ARG A 149 -14.68 18.44 2.61
C ARG A 149 -14.41 17.05 3.17
N GLY A 150 -14.60 16.87 4.47
CA GLY A 150 -14.27 15.62 5.19
C GLY A 150 -15.37 14.55 5.20
N GLU A 151 -16.58 14.84 4.69
CA GLU A 151 -17.68 13.89 4.71
C GLU A 151 -17.41 12.57 3.96
N PRO A 152 -16.79 12.56 2.75
CA PRO A 152 -16.56 11.30 2.06
C PRO A 152 -15.66 10.33 2.83
N ILE A 153 -14.58 10.80 3.44
CA ILE A 153 -13.74 9.92 4.25
C ILE A 153 -14.44 9.48 5.54
N ARG A 154 -15.15 10.40 6.20
CA ARG A 154 -15.87 10.09 7.44
C ARG A 154 -16.94 9.02 7.22
N ALA A 155 -17.60 9.03 6.06
CA ALA A 155 -18.61 8.04 5.68
C ALA A 155 -18.05 6.63 5.42
N LEU A 156 -16.73 6.46 5.24
CA LEU A 156 -16.12 5.14 5.14
C LEU A 156 -16.11 4.37 6.48
N PHE A 157 -16.29 5.09 7.58
CA PHE A 157 -16.29 4.50 8.93
C PHE A 157 -17.71 4.29 9.42
N ALA A 158 -18.07 3.05 9.75
CA ALA A 158 -19.36 2.77 10.40
C ALA A 158 -19.47 3.47 11.77
N ASP A 159 -18.37 3.52 12.52
CA ASP A 159 -18.20 4.37 13.71
C ASP A 159 -16.99 5.30 13.45
N PRO A 160 -17.23 6.60 13.18
CA PRO A 160 -16.16 7.53 12.83
C PRO A 160 -15.39 8.09 14.04
N SER A 161 -15.69 7.69 15.28
CA SER A 161 -15.10 8.26 16.50
C SER A 161 -13.57 8.23 16.48
N ALA A 162 -12.97 7.11 16.06
CA ALA A 162 -11.52 6.96 15.97
C ALA A 162 -10.92 7.88 14.88
N TYR A 163 -11.60 8.00 13.75
CA TYR A 163 -11.22 8.92 12.69
C TYR A 163 -11.34 10.38 13.14
N ASP A 164 -12.45 10.76 13.77
CA ASP A 164 -12.68 12.14 14.21
C ASP A 164 -11.61 12.58 15.21
N LEU A 165 -11.24 11.70 16.15
CA LEU A 165 -10.14 11.95 17.10
C LEU A 165 -8.80 12.14 16.36
N TRP A 166 -8.45 11.20 15.48
CA TRP A 166 -7.22 11.27 14.69
C TRP A 166 -7.20 12.53 13.78
N ASN A 167 -8.33 12.84 13.15
CA ASN A 167 -8.47 14.01 12.28
C ASN A 167 -8.18 15.32 13.02
N GLY A 168 -8.54 15.41 14.31
CA GLY A 168 -8.16 16.54 15.15
C GLY A 168 -6.64 16.73 15.24
N TYR A 169 -5.88 15.68 15.49
CA TYR A 169 -4.41 15.74 15.52
C TYR A 169 -3.82 16.03 14.14
N TRP A 170 -4.35 15.42 13.10
CA TRP A 170 -3.91 15.66 11.73
C TRP A 170 -4.12 17.13 11.32
N ARG A 171 -5.28 17.71 11.58
CA ARG A 171 -5.57 19.12 11.33
C ARG A 171 -4.63 20.05 12.10
N ALA A 172 -4.38 19.77 13.37
CA ALA A 172 -3.43 20.52 14.17
C ALA A 172 -2.01 20.42 13.59
N ARG A 173 -1.62 19.26 13.06
CA ARG A 173 -0.31 19.09 12.38
C ARG A 173 -0.25 19.88 11.06
N LEU A 174 -1.30 19.84 10.24
CA LEU A 174 -1.37 20.59 8.99
C LEU A 174 -1.31 22.09 9.18
N SER A 175 -1.87 22.63 10.28
CA SER A 175 -1.88 24.07 10.56
C SER A 175 -0.51 24.65 10.87
N ARG A 176 0.49 23.82 11.16
CA ARG A 176 1.88 24.24 11.38
C ARG A 176 2.69 24.42 10.10
N GLU A 177 2.12 24.05 8.95
CA GLU A 177 2.80 24.14 7.66
C GLU A 177 2.27 25.27 6.78
N ALA A 178 3.17 26.04 6.19
CA ALA A 178 2.85 27.17 5.31
C ALA A 178 2.48 26.71 3.88
N VAL A 179 1.61 25.72 3.75
CA VAL A 179 1.13 25.19 2.46
C VAL A 179 -0.35 25.43 2.33
N SER A 180 -0.78 26.02 1.20
CA SER A 180 -2.20 26.23 0.96
C SER A 180 -2.96 24.92 0.86
N PRO A 181 -4.24 24.84 1.32
CA PRO A 181 -5.05 23.62 1.23
C PRO A 181 -5.15 23.06 -0.19
N SER A 182 -5.21 23.94 -1.20
CA SER A 182 -5.30 23.53 -2.61
C SER A 182 -4.02 22.83 -3.11
N LEU A 183 -2.85 23.41 -2.85
CA LEU A 183 -1.56 22.80 -3.22
C LEU A 183 -1.33 21.49 -2.46
N ARG A 184 -1.71 21.44 -1.20
CA ARG A 184 -1.65 20.24 -0.38
C ARG A 184 -2.51 19.13 -0.97
N ALA A 185 -3.80 19.38 -1.24
CA ALA A 185 -4.71 18.42 -1.82
C ALA A 185 -4.21 17.89 -3.17
N GLN A 186 -3.64 18.77 -4.02
CA GLN A 186 -3.03 18.36 -5.27
C GLN A 186 -1.83 17.41 -5.06
N ALA A 187 -0.95 17.73 -4.11
CA ALA A 187 0.18 16.87 -3.77
C ALA A 187 -0.28 15.51 -3.22
N MET A 188 -1.29 15.50 -2.35
CA MET A 188 -1.89 14.28 -1.79
C MET A 188 -2.50 13.40 -2.89
N ARG A 189 -3.20 13.96 -3.86
CA ARG A 189 -3.76 13.18 -4.99
C ARG A 189 -2.68 12.54 -5.86
N ARG A 190 -1.49 13.15 -5.96
CA ARG A 190 -0.33 12.54 -6.65
C ARG A 190 0.32 11.41 -5.85
N ALA A 191 0.17 11.40 -4.53
CA ALA A 191 0.69 10.37 -3.64
C ALA A 191 -0.31 9.23 -3.39
N ASN A 192 -1.61 9.49 -3.60
CA ASN A 192 -2.71 8.58 -3.31
C ASN A 192 -3.49 8.28 -4.59
N PRO A 193 -3.42 7.05 -5.13
CA PRO A 193 -4.19 6.70 -6.31
C PRO A 193 -5.70 6.80 -6.02
N GLY A 194 -6.48 7.16 -7.04
CA GLY A 194 -7.94 7.05 -7.01
C GLY A 194 -8.41 5.66 -7.42
N PHE A 195 -7.57 4.94 -8.16
CA PHE A 195 -7.88 3.65 -8.74
C PHE A 195 -6.80 2.63 -8.43
N ILE A 196 -7.21 1.42 -8.14
CA ILE A 196 -6.40 0.20 -8.07
C ILE A 196 -7.11 -0.88 -8.90
N PRO A 197 -6.44 -1.95 -9.33
CA PRO A 197 -7.12 -3.09 -9.93
C PRO A 197 -7.94 -3.81 -8.84
N ARG A 198 -9.18 -3.37 -8.66
CA ARG A 198 -10.13 -3.98 -7.72
C ARG A 198 -10.33 -5.45 -8.07
N ASN A 199 -10.20 -6.35 -7.10
CA ASN A 199 -10.22 -7.78 -7.35
C ASN A 199 -11.48 -8.23 -8.08
N HIS A 200 -12.67 -7.72 -7.71
CA HIS A 200 -13.92 -8.04 -8.39
C HIS A 200 -13.92 -7.59 -9.87
N ARG A 201 -13.30 -6.42 -10.18
CA ARG A 201 -13.20 -5.93 -11.57
C ARG A 201 -12.19 -6.74 -12.39
N VAL A 202 -11.14 -7.25 -11.74
CA VAL A 202 -10.19 -8.17 -12.37
C VAL A 202 -10.90 -9.49 -12.71
N GLU A 203 -11.66 -10.06 -11.77
CA GLU A 203 -12.45 -11.29 -11.99
C GLU A 203 -13.50 -11.11 -13.10
N GLU A 204 -14.23 -10.00 -13.10
CA GLU A 204 -15.18 -9.66 -14.18
C GLU A 204 -14.49 -9.65 -15.55
N ALA A 205 -13.32 -8.99 -15.64
CA ALA A 205 -12.56 -8.91 -16.89
C ALA A 205 -12.02 -10.27 -17.35
N LEU A 206 -11.55 -11.09 -16.40
CA LEU A 206 -11.07 -12.44 -16.70
C LEU A 206 -12.22 -13.36 -17.14
N SER A 207 -13.36 -13.34 -16.45
CA SER A 207 -14.53 -14.15 -16.80
C SER A 207 -15.05 -13.80 -18.18
N ALA A 208 -15.22 -12.50 -18.52
CA ALA A 208 -15.66 -12.07 -19.84
C ALA A 208 -14.68 -12.54 -20.94
N ALA A 209 -13.37 -12.45 -20.69
CA ALA A 209 -12.38 -12.89 -21.67
C ALA A 209 -12.38 -14.41 -21.88
N VAL A 210 -12.54 -15.20 -20.81
CA VAL A 210 -12.47 -16.68 -20.86
C VAL A 210 -13.77 -17.29 -21.35
N GLU A 211 -14.91 -16.81 -20.87
CA GLU A 211 -16.21 -17.43 -21.13
C GLU A 211 -16.87 -16.92 -22.41
N GLU A 212 -16.67 -15.63 -22.74
CA GLU A 212 -17.36 -14.96 -23.84
C GLU A 212 -16.42 -14.50 -24.97
N GLY A 213 -15.10 -14.56 -24.74
CA GLY A 213 -14.11 -13.99 -25.67
C GLY A 213 -14.17 -12.45 -25.74
N ASP A 214 -14.83 -11.82 -24.75
CA ASP A 214 -14.95 -10.36 -24.67
C ASP A 214 -13.80 -9.74 -23.87
N TYR A 215 -12.93 -9.00 -24.53
CA TYR A 215 -11.80 -8.28 -23.95
C TYR A 215 -12.12 -6.82 -23.57
N ALA A 216 -13.30 -6.30 -23.85
CA ALA A 216 -13.64 -4.90 -23.60
C ALA A 216 -13.56 -4.51 -22.11
N PRO A 217 -13.98 -5.35 -21.13
CA PRO A 217 -13.76 -5.06 -19.71
C PRO A 217 -12.29 -4.98 -19.33
N PHE A 218 -11.44 -5.88 -19.86
CA PHE A 218 -9.99 -5.86 -19.64
C PHE A 218 -9.35 -4.59 -20.21
N GLU A 219 -9.68 -4.20 -21.45
CA GLU A 219 -9.16 -3.00 -22.08
C GLU A 219 -9.58 -1.72 -21.33
N THR A 220 -10.81 -1.70 -20.81
CA THR A 220 -11.31 -0.60 -20.00
C THR A 220 -10.55 -0.50 -18.68
N LEU A 221 -10.32 -1.62 -18.00
CA LEU A 221 -9.55 -1.67 -16.77
C LEU A 221 -8.10 -1.22 -17.01
N LEU A 222 -7.47 -1.68 -18.07
CA LEU A 222 -6.12 -1.29 -18.47
C LEU A 222 -6.03 0.22 -18.74
N LYS A 223 -6.98 0.78 -19.46
CA LYS A 223 -7.08 2.22 -19.74
C LYS A 223 -7.24 3.04 -18.46
N ASN A 224 -8.07 2.58 -17.53
CA ASN A 224 -8.26 3.22 -16.23
C ASN A 224 -6.96 3.23 -15.43
N LEU A 225 -6.30 2.08 -15.33
CA LEU A 225 -5.08 1.88 -14.55
C LEU A 225 -3.82 2.50 -15.17
N ALA A 226 -3.86 2.93 -16.43
CA ALA A 226 -2.77 3.68 -17.04
C ALA A 226 -2.57 5.06 -16.38
N ARG A 227 -3.60 5.61 -15.72
CA ARG A 227 -3.56 6.90 -15.03
C ARG A 227 -4.22 6.83 -13.65
N PRO A 228 -3.71 5.99 -12.72
CA PRO A 228 -4.42 5.65 -11.49
C PRO A 228 -4.53 6.82 -10.49
N PHE A 229 -3.75 7.88 -10.68
CA PHE A 229 -3.76 9.07 -9.82
C PHE A 229 -4.64 10.21 -10.35
N ASP A 230 -5.09 10.12 -11.61
CA ASP A 230 -5.96 11.11 -12.20
C ASP A 230 -7.40 10.94 -11.72
N ASP A 231 -8.16 12.04 -11.69
CA ASP A 231 -9.60 11.98 -11.54
C ASP A 231 -10.22 11.54 -12.87
N GLN A 232 -10.95 10.43 -12.87
CA GLN A 232 -11.62 9.84 -14.05
C GLN A 232 -13.10 9.64 -13.73
N PRO A 233 -13.91 10.70 -13.73
CA PRO A 233 -15.32 10.62 -13.29
C PRO A 233 -16.17 9.67 -14.14
N GLU A 234 -15.81 9.50 -15.41
CA GLU A 234 -16.49 8.55 -16.32
C GLU A 234 -16.21 7.07 -15.97
N LEU A 235 -15.18 6.81 -15.19
CA LEU A 235 -14.78 5.48 -14.72
C LEU A 235 -14.92 5.32 -13.19
N ALA A 236 -15.70 6.17 -12.53
CA ALA A 236 -15.85 6.18 -11.07
C ALA A 236 -16.22 4.81 -10.49
N ALA A 237 -17.02 4.01 -11.22
CA ALA A 237 -17.39 2.66 -10.80
C ALA A 237 -16.19 1.71 -10.62
N TYR A 238 -15.03 1.99 -11.23
CA TYR A 238 -13.81 1.21 -11.05
C TYR A 238 -13.05 1.55 -9.77
N ALA A 239 -13.38 2.67 -9.12
CA ALA A 239 -12.84 3.03 -7.81
C ALA A 239 -13.62 2.38 -6.66
N GLU A 240 -14.87 1.97 -6.89
CA GLU A 240 -15.75 1.44 -5.86
C GLU A 240 -15.25 0.10 -5.29
N PRO A 241 -15.38 -0.12 -3.97
CA PRO A 241 -15.08 -1.41 -3.36
C PRO A 241 -16.08 -2.49 -3.84
N PRO A 242 -15.74 -3.79 -3.67
CA PRO A 242 -16.67 -4.86 -4.01
C PRO A 242 -17.98 -4.75 -3.21
N PRO A 243 -19.11 -5.21 -3.78
CA PRO A 243 -20.38 -5.32 -3.06
C PRO A 243 -20.23 -6.16 -1.79
N GLU A 244 -21.10 -5.93 -0.81
CA GLU A 244 -21.12 -6.74 0.41
C GLU A 244 -21.21 -8.24 0.10
N GLY A 245 -20.36 -9.04 0.75
CA GLY A 245 -20.29 -10.50 0.54
C GLY A 245 -19.36 -10.96 -0.58
N GLN A 246 -18.78 -10.05 -1.37
CA GLN A 246 -17.82 -10.38 -2.46
C GLN A 246 -16.37 -10.01 -2.13
N SER A 247 -16.01 -9.88 -0.86
CA SER A 247 -14.69 -9.39 -0.43
C SER A 247 -13.62 -10.50 -0.23
N HIS A 248 -13.93 -11.76 -0.50
CA HIS A 248 -13.02 -12.88 -0.27
C HIS A 248 -12.46 -13.45 -1.57
N TYR A 249 -11.50 -12.72 -2.13
CA TYR A 249 -10.72 -13.22 -3.26
C TYR A 249 -9.53 -14.03 -2.76
N ARG A 250 -9.24 -15.14 -3.45
CA ARG A 250 -8.00 -15.91 -3.25
C ARG A 250 -7.34 -16.10 -4.60
N THR A 251 -6.03 -15.92 -4.63
CA THR A 251 -5.19 -16.07 -5.82
C THR A 251 -4.36 -17.35 -5.71
N PHE A 252 -3.96 -17.91 -6.86
CA PHE A 252 -3.22 -19.16 -6.99
C PHE A 252 -1.84 -18.95 -7.57
#